data_2425239785344273aa2fa435c212a045
#
_entry.id   2425239785344273aa2fa435c212a045
#
_cell.length_a   1.000
_cell.length_b   1.000
_cell.length_c   1.000
_cell.angle_alpha   90.00
_cell.angle_beta   90.00
_cell.angle_gamma   90.00
#
_symmetry.space_group_name_H-M   'P 1'
#
loop_
_entity.id
_entity.type
_entity.pdbx_description
1 polymer ?
#
loop_
_entity_poly.entity_id
_entity_poly.type
_entity_poly.pdbx_seq_one_letter_code
_entity_poly.pdbx_strand_id
1 'polypeptide(L)'
;MQNAEQKTALIAMSGGVDSSIAAYLMRQADFRCMGTTMRLYRNEDLGACNFRTCCSEKDIEDASEVAFQLDIPYEVLDFTLDFQEKIIGKFVRTYEAGGTPNPCIDCNRFMKFDKLLDFAEQHGLYYVVTGHYARIEQDEQTGRWLLKKGVDAGKDQSYVLYTMTQRQLAHTKFPLGDRNKTEIRELAEQLSFCNARKHDSQDICFVPDGDYVKFMEQYTGKHYPAGDFLDLDGKPVGKHKGAVRYTVGQRRGLGLAMGEPVYVCGKDMEKNTVSVGPEAALFSDTVIVDDMNWIAIPELTEPIHIKAKIRYRQAEQPVTVSPMEDGRVKLVFDEPQRAAAIGQAAVLYDGDVVVGGGTIVDVPKQAGK
;
A
#
# COMPACT_ATOMS: atom_id res chain seq x y z
N MET A 1 4.27 24.19 24.58
CA MET A 1 2.96 24.68 24.12
C MET A 1 3.00 24.75 22.61
N GLN A 2 2.18 23.98 21.89
CA GLN A 2 2.08 24.11 20.43
C GLN A 2 1.53 25.49 20.08
N ASN A 3 2.16 26.15 19.09
CA ASN A 3 1.72 27.44 18.58
C ASN A 3 0.28 27.31 18.02
N ALA A 4 -0.56 28.34 18.10
CA ALA A 4 -1.96 28.28 17.63
C ALA A 4 -2.09 27.86 16.15
N GLU A 5 -1.10 28.18 15.32
CA GLU A 5 -0.99 27.72 13.92
C GLU A 5 -0.81 26.19 13.81
N GLN A 6 -0.13 25.55 14.77
CA GLN A 6 0.08 24.11 14.80
C GLN A 6 -1.16 23.32 15.25
N LYS A 7 -2.23 24.00 15.73
CA LYS A 7 -3.51 23.36 16.07
C LYS A 7 -4.53 23.41 14.91
N THR A 8 -4.09 23.20 13.70
CA THR A 8 -4.95 23.14 12.50
C THR A 8 -4.74 21.85 11.74
N ALA A 9 -5.79 21.26 11.19
CA ALA A 9 -5.71 19.94 10.55
C ALA A 9 -6.67 19.79 9.37
N LEU A 10 -6.16 19.23 8.27
CA LEU A 10 -6.93 18.69 7.15
C LEU A 10 -7.17 17.20 7.39
N ILE A 11 -8.41 16.78 7.54
CA ILE A 11 -8.79 15.40 7.81
C ILE A 11 -9.19 14.72 6.49
N ALA A 12 -8.43 13.73 6.08
CA ALA A 12 -8.79 12.90 4.93
C ALA A 12 -9.91 11.92 5.29
N MET A 13 -11.13 12.24 4.89
CA MET A 13 -12.34 11.51 5.20
C MET A 13 -12.74 10.64 4.00
N SER A 14 -12.62 9.32 4.15
CA SER A 14 -12.92 8.34 3.08
C SER A 14 -14.35 7.78 3.15
N GLY A 15 -15.22 8.33 4.00
CA GLY A 15 -16.53 7.75 4.29
C GLY A 15 -16.50 6.45 5.09
N GLY A 16 -15.33 6.02 5.56
CA GLY A 16 -15.15 4.86 6.43
C GLY A 16 -15.10 5.23 7.92
N VAL A 17 -15.35 4.24 8.79
CA VAL A 17 -15.36 4.39 10.26
C VAL A 17 -14.08 5.04 10.79
N ASP A 18 -12.92 4.56 10.30
CA ASP A 18 -11.62 4.98 10.81
C ASP A 18 -11.35 6.48 10.58
N SER A 19 -11.64 6.98 9.38
CA SER A 19 -11.47 8.39 9.08
C SER A 19 -12.46 9.29 9.86
N SER A 20 -13.68 8.78 10.13
CA SER A 20 -14.68 9.49 10.92
C SER A 20 -14.26 9.62 12.38
N ILE A 21 -13.74 8.55 12.98
CA ILE A 21 -13.22 8.60 14.34
C ILE A 21 -11.93 9.42 14.44
N ALA A 22 -11.07 9.38 13.42
CA ALA A 22 -9.90 10.26 13.38
C ALA A 22 -10.31 11.74 13.41
N ALA A 23 -11.35 12.13 12.66
CA ALA A 23 -11.90 13.48 12.69
C ALA A 23 -12.45 13.86 14.09
N TYR A 24 -13.24 12.97 14.70
CA TYR A 24 -13.75 13.17 16.06
C TYR A 24 -12.63 13.38 17.08
N LEU A 25 -11.61 12.51 17.08
CA LEU A 25 -10.50 12.60 18.03
C LEU A 25 -9.71 13.90 17.88
N MET A 26 -9.52 14.40 16.67
CA MET A 26 -8.85 15.67 16.43
C MET A 26 -9.68 16.84 16.95
N ARG A 27 -11.01 16.81 16.79
CA ARG A 27 -11.93 17.82 17.39
C ARG A 27 -11.89 17.79 18.91
N GLN A 28 -11.88 16.59 19.53
CA GLN A 28 -11.75 16.42 20.99
C GLN A 28 -10.42 16.94 21.54
N ALA A 29 -9.36 16.94 20.70
CA ALA A 29 -8.05 17.50 21.05
C ALA A 29 -7.93 19.02 20.76
N ASP A 30 -9.06 19.71 20.54
CA ASP A 30 -9.16 21.15 20.25
C ASP A 30 -8.41 21.59 18.99
N PHE A 31 -8.33 20.75 17.95
CA PHE A 31 -7.85 21.17 16.64
C PHE A 31 -8.95 21.89 15.85
N ARG A 32 -8.56 22.95 15.16
CA ARG A 32 -9.39 23.54 14.10
C ARG A 32 -9.26 22.63 12.88
N CYS A 33 -10.32 21.88 12.55
CA CYS A 33 -10.33 20.87 11.52
C CYS A 33 -11.08 21.35 10.27
N MET A 34 -10.62 20.87 9.11
CA MET A 34 -11.33 20.87 7.83
C MET A 34 -11.36 19.42 7.32
N GLY A 35 -12.55 18.91 6.98
CA GLY A 35 -12.71 17.58 6.36
C GLY A 35 -12.57 17.66 4.85
N THR A 36 -11.97 16.64 4.25
CA THR A 36 -11.91 16.51 2.80
C THR A 36 -12.03 15.06 2.36
N THR A 37 -12.75 14.84 1.24
CA THR A 37 -12.70 13.58 0.51
C THR A 37 -12.01 13.78 -0.83
N MET A 38 -11.06 12.91 -1.15
CA MET A 38 -10.43 12.88 -2.47
C MET A 38 -11.33 12.10 -3.43
N ARG A 39 -11.80 12.77 -4.49
CA ARG A 39 -12.38 12.05 -5.63
C ARG A 39 -11.22 11.55 -6.50
N LEU A 40 -10.97 10.24 -6.49
CA LEU A 40 -9.85 9.60 -7.18
C LEU A 40 -10.21 9.05 -8.56
N TYR A 41 -11.48 8.73 -8.78
CA TYR A 41 -12.02 8.25 -10.07
C TYR A 41 -13.53 8.50 -10.13
N ARG A 42 -14.08 8.45 -11.33
CA ARG A 42 -15.51 8.46 -11.58
C ARG A 42 -15.96 7.05 -11.93
N ASN A 43 -17.15 6.65 -11.52
CA ASN A 43 -17.67 5.31 -11.83
C ASN A 43 -17.75 5.04 -13.35
N GLU A 44 -17.98 6.08 -14.15
CA GLU A 44 -17.99 6.04 -15.60
C GLU A 44 -16.62 5.64 -16.18
N ASP A 45 -15.52 6.13 -15.60
CA ASP A 45 -14.14 5.86 -16.04
C ASP A 45 -13.72 4.40 -15.81
N LEU A 46 -14.41 3.70 -14.88
CA LEU A 46 -14.11 2.31 -14.51
C LEU A 46 -15.04 1.29 -15.22
N GLY A 47 -15.95 1.74 -16.09
CA GLY A 47 -16.95 0.87 -16.74
C GLY A 47 -17.91 0.20 -15.75
N ALA A 48 -18.05 0.75 -14.53
CA ALA A 48 -18.74 0.14 -13.41
C ALA A 48 -19.96 0.96 -13.00
N CYS A 49 -21.15 0.49 -13.35
CA CYS A 49 -22.41 1.21 -13.03
C CYS A 49 -22.92 0.99 -11.60
N ASN A 50 -22.38 0.04 -10.79
CA ASN A 50 -23.00 -0.32 -9.50
C ASN A 50 -22.02 -0.90 -8.43
N PHE A 51 -20.75 -0.50 -8.35
CA PHE A 51 -19.84 -1.07 -7.39
C PHE A 51 -19.62 -0.16 -6.15
N ARG A 52 -19.52 -0.79 -4.96
CA ARG A 52 -19.13 -0.15 -3.70
C ARG A 52 -17.60 0.04 -3.68
N THR A 53 -17.15 1.22 -4.07
CA THR A 53 -15.73 1.60 -4.10
C THR A 53 -15.46 2.68 -3.04
N CYS A 54 -14.24 2.80 -2.53
CA CYS A 54 -13.85 3.74 -1.46
C CYS A 54 -13.98 5.24 -1.80
N CYS A 55 -14.50 5.62 -2.97
CA CYS A 55 -14.74 7.00 -3.40
C CYS A 55 -16.06 7.08 -4.15
N SER A 56 -17.03 6.22 -3.80
CA SER A 56 -18.38 6.29 -4.34
C SER A 56 -19.09 7.56 -3.86
N GLU A 57 -20.13 8.00 -4.57
CA GLU A 57 -20.99 9.10 -4.12
C GLU A 57 -21.50 8.86 -2.69
N LYS A 58 -21.82 7.60 -2.36
CA LYS A 58 -22.21 7.21 -1.01
C LYS A 58 -21.12 7.44 0.04
N ASP A 59 -19.85 7.22 -0.30
CA ASP A 59 -18.73 7.47 0.63
C ASP A 59 -18.55 8.96 0.88
N ILE A 60 -18.74 9.79 -0.15
CA ILE A 60 -18.72 11.24 -0.05
C ILE A 60 -19.88 11.73 0.83
N GLU A 61 -21.09 11.18 0.63
CA GLU A 61 -22.27 11.47 1.46
C GLU A 61 -22.01 11.09 2.94
N ASP A 62 -21.55 9.87 3.22
CA ASP A 62 -21.22 9.40 4.56
C ASP A 62 -20.17 10.31 5.24
N ALA A 63 -19.13 10.72 4.50
CA ALA A 63 -18.08 11.62 4.99
C ALA A 63 -18.63 13.03 5.29
N SER A 64 -19.45 13.55 4.39
CA SER A 64 -20.10 14.86 4.54
C SER A 64 -21.05 14.89 5.74
N GLU A 65 -21.85 13.83 5.96
CA GLU A 65 -22.75 13.72 7.10
C GLU A 65 -21.97 13.71 8.43
N VAL A 66 -20.88 12.94 8.52
CA VAL A 66 -20.03 12.94 9.70
C VAL A 66 -19.37 14.30 9.91
N ALA A 67 -18.89 14.96 8.87
CA ALA A 67 -18.31 16.30 8.96
C ALA A 67 -19.33 17.31 9.49
N PHE A 68 -20.58 17.27 8.99
CA PHE A 68 -21.68 18.09 9.49
C PHE A 68 -21.98 17.81 10.97
N GLN A 69 -22.06 16.53 11.37
CA GLN A 69 -22.29 16.16 12.77
C GLN A 69 -21.18 16.65 13.70
N LEU A 70 -19.94 16.73 13.23
CA LEU A 70 -18.78 17.21 13.99
C LEU A 70 -18.59 18.73 13.92
N ASP A 71 -19.46 19.45 13.19
CA ASP A 71 -19.35 20.90 12.94
C ASP A 71 -17.97 21.28 12.40
N ILE A 72 -17.51 20.60 11.32
CA ILE A 72 -16.28 20.91 10.60
C ILE A 72 -16.58 21.24 9.14
N PRO A 73 -15.93 22.27 8.56
CA PRO A 73 -16.02 22.55 7.12
C PRO A 73 -15.59 21.32 6.32
N TYR A 74 -16.24 21.08 5.19
CA TYR A 74 -15.96 19.92 4.35
C TYR A 74 -15.94 20.28 2.88
N GLU A 75 -14.96 19.69 2.14
CA GLU A 75 -14.79 19.89 0.70
C GLU A 75 -14.39 18.59 0.01
N VAL A 76 -14.81 18.43 -1.24
CA VAL A 76 -14.41 17.32 -2.11
C VAL A 76 -13.36 17.80 -3.10
N LEU A 77 -12.16 17.21 -3.06
CA LEU A 77 -11.05 17.52 -3.95
C LEU A 77 -11.00 16.55 -5.13
N ASP A 78 -11.01 17.06 -6.34
CA ASP A 78 -10.92 16.22 -7.55
C ASP A 78 -9.45 15.97 -7.92
N PHE A 79 -8.98 14.74 -7.69
CA PHE A 79 -7.66 14.24 -8.06
C PHE A 79 -7.71 13.13 -9.11
N THR A 80 -8.78 13.06 -9.86
CA THR A 80 -9.04 11.98 -10.85
C THR A 80 -7.88 11.84 -11.84
N LEU A 81 -7.40 12.95 -12.42
CA LEU A 81 -6.32 12.94 -13.41
C LEU A 81 -4.99 12.48 -12.80
N ASP A 82 -4.62 13.02 -11.64
CA ASP A 82 -3.40 12.60 -10.94
C ASP A 82 -3.43 11.12 -10.57
N PHE A 83 -4.60 10.63 -10.15
CA PHE A 83 -4.78 9.23 -9.78
C PHE A 83 -4.66 8.30 -10.99
N GLN A 84 -5.27 8.68 -12.12
CA GLN A 84 -5.14 7.92 -13.36
C GLN A 84 -3.67 7.83 -13.82
N GLU A 85 -2.95 8.93 -13.80
CA GLU A 85 -1.56 8.96 -14.27
C GLU A 85 -0.60 8.24 -13.31
N LYS A 86 -0.63 8.61 -12.02
CA LYS A 86 0.37 8.18 -11.03
C LYS A 86 0.09 6.81 -10.45
N ILE A 87 -1.19 6.43 -10.28
CA ILE A 87 -1.57 5.19 -9.63
C ILE A 87 -2.00 4.13 -10.65
N ILE A 88 -3.05 4.39 -11.44
CA ILE A 88 -3.56 3.40 -12.39
C ILE A 88 -2.54 3.13 -13.50
N GLY A 89 -1.94 4.18 -14.07
CA GLY A 89 -0.92 4.03 -15.10
C GLY A 89 0.30 3.24 -14.63
N LYS A 90 0.80 3.49 -13.41
CA LYS A 90 1.90 2.71 -12.83
C LYS A 90 1.49 1.26 -12.56
N PHE A 91 0.29 1.05 -12.03
CA PHE A 91 -0.28 -0.28 -11.79
C PHE A 91 -0.30 -1.12 -13.07
N VAL A 92 -0.82 -0.58 -14.17
CA VAL A 92 -0.87 -1.25 -15.47
C VAL A 92 0.53 -1.55 -15.99
N ARG A 93 1.41 -0.55 -16.05
CA ARG A 93 2.80 -0.74 -16.53
C ARG A 93 3.56 -1.80 -15.72
N THR A 94 3.37 -1.84 -14.41
CA THR A 94 4.05 -2.85 -13.57
C THR A 94 3.57 -4.26 -13.88
N TYR A 95 2.26 -4.47 -14.07
CA TYR A 95 1.74 -5.78 -14.49
C TYR A 95 2.18 -6.17 -15.90
N GLU A 96 2.18 -5.23 -16.84
CA GLU A 96 2.65 -5.45 -18.22
C GLU A 96 4.14 -5.80 -18.26
N ALA A 97 4.94 -5.25 -17.33
CA ALA A 97 6.34 -5.62 -17.15
C ALA A 97 6.56 -6.93 -16.37
N GLY A 98 5.47 -7.63 -15.98
CA GLY A 98 5.53 -8.90 -15.24
C GLY A 98 5.67 -8.76 -13.73
N GLY A 99 5.69 -7.55 -13.18
CA GLY A 99 5.71 -7.29 -11.76
C GLY A 99 4.34 -7.50 -11.07
N THR A 100 4.32 -7.21 -9.77
CA THR A 100 3.11 -7.27 -8.94
C THR A 100 3.06 -5.98 -8.11
N PRO A 101 2.33 -4.94 -8.54
CA PRO A 101 2.30 -3.65 -7.86
C PRO A 101 1.49 -3.68 -6.56
N ASN A 102 1.76 -2.71 -5.69
CA ASN A 102 0.89 -2.39 -4.55
C ASN A 102 0.40 -0.94 -4.68
N PRO A 103 -0.75 -0.69 -5.31
CA PRO A 103 -1.23 0.66 -5.59
C PRO A 103 -1.58 1.46 -4.33
N CYS A 104 -1.80 0.80 -3.18
CA CYS A 104 -2.06 1.51 -1.91
C CYS A 104 -0.82 2.27 -1.42
N ILE A 105 0.39 1.74 -1.66
CA ILE A 105 1.65 2.44 -1.35
C ILE A 105 1.76 3.71 -2.20
N ASP A 106 1.54 3.60 -3.51
CA ASP A 106 1.59 4.75 -4.41
C ASP A 106 0.49 5.79 -4.09
N CYS A 107 -0.72 5.33 -3.73
CA CYS A 107 -1.79 6.22 -3.30
C CYS A 107 -1.42 6.99 -2.01
N ASN A 108 -0.82 6.34 -1.03
CA ASN A 108 -0.30 7.02 0.16
C ASN A 108 0.79 8.03 -0.22
N ARG A 109 1.79 7.61 -1.03
CA ARG A 109 2.92 8.46 -1.46
C ARG A 109 2.45 9.71 -2.18
N PHE A 110 1.67 9.58 -3.26
CA PHE A 110 1.39 10.66 -4.20
C PHE A 110 0.08 11.39 -3.93
N MET A 111 -0.95 10.70 -3.40
CA MET A 111 -2.26 11.31 -3.19
C MET A 111 -2.41 11.83 -1.77
N LYS A 112 -2.30 10.94 -0.77
CA LYS A 112 -2.63 11.30 0.62
C LYS A 112 -1.58 12.17 1.30
N PHE A 113 -0.27 11.90 1.08
CA PHE A 113 0.78 12.60 1.81
C PHE A 113 1.60 13.57 0.95
N ASP A 114 1.31 13.67 -0.35
CA ASP A 114 1.86 14.70 -1.24
C ASP A 114 0.79 15.75 -1.56
N LYS A 115 -0.22 15.39 -2.34
CA LYS A 115 -1.28 16.31 -2.77
C LYS A 115 -2.10 16.91 -1.63
N LEU A 116 -2.48 16.12 -0.60
CA LEU A 116 -3.22 16.67 0.52
C LEU A 116 -2.35 17.56 1.41
N LEU A 117 -1.05 17.28 1.53
CA LEU A 117 -0.16 18.15 2.31
C LEU A 117 0.02 19.49 1.60
N ASP A 118 0.23 19.48 0.28
CA ASP A 118 0.33 20.73 -0.50
C ASP A 118 -0.97 21.55 -0.40
N PHE A 119 -2.13 20.90 -0.48
CA PHE A 119 -3.42 21.56 -0.26
C PHE A 119 -3.55 22.14 1.15
N ALA A 120 -3.18 21.36 2.17
CA ALA A 120 -3.22 21.80 3.56
C ALA A 120 -2.36 23.06 3.79
N GLU A 121 -1.13 23.06 3.30
CA GLU A 121 -0.20 24.19 3.41
C GLU A 121 -0.75 25.46 2.70
N GLN A 122 -1.32 25.31 1.50
CA GLN A 122 -1.94 26.42 0.75
C GLN A 122 -3.12 27.04 1.50
N HIS A 123 -3.80 26.28 2.38
CA HIS A 123 -4.95 26.72 3.17
C HIS A 123 -4.60 27.04 4.63
N GLY A 124 -3.30 27.11 4.98
CA GLY A 124 -2.84 27.40 6.33
C GLY A 124 -3.21 26.32 7.35
N LEU A 125 -3.34 25.07 6.90
CA LEU A 125 -3.56 23.90 7.76
C LEU A 125 -2.24 23.18 7.98
N TYR A 126 -1.87 22.95 9.26
CA TYR A 126 -0.54 22.46 9.61
C TYR A 126 -0.40 20.94 9.48
N TYR A 127 -1.46 20.19 9.79
CA TYR A 127 -1.42 18.73 9.74
C TYR A 127 -2.36 18.16 8.69
N VAL A 128 -1.93 17.08 8.03
CA VAL A 128 -2.80 16.12 7.35
C VAL A 128 -3.09 14.98 8.32
N VAL A 129 -4.36 14.59 8.46
CA VAL A 129 -4.81 13.54 9.39
C VAL A 129 -5.53 12.47 8.61
N THR A 130 -5.22 11.22 8.91
CA THR A 130 -5.88 10.06 8.29
C THR A 130 -6.21 9.00 9.35
N GLY A 131 -7.11 8.08 9.01
CA GLY A 131 -7.49 6.94 9.85
C GLY A 131 -6.52 5.75 9.77
N HIS A 132 -5.23 5.96 9.50
CA HIS A 132 -4.27 4.86 9.48
C HIS A 132 -3.89 4.40 10.90
N TYR A 133 -3.68 3.08 11.02
CA TYR A 133 -3.15 2.45 12.23
C TYR A 133 -1.62 2.39 12.14
N ALA A 134 -0.98 3.47 12.49
CA ALA A 134 0.47 3.61 12.64
C ALA A 134 0.74 4.74 13.63
N ARG A 135 1.97 4.87 14.11
CA ARG A 135 2.38 5.93 15.04
C ARG A 135 3.50 6.76 14.45
N ILE A 136 3.53 8.03 14.82
CA ILE A 136 4.59 8.97 14.43
C ILE A 136 5.12 9.59 15.72
N GLU A 137 6.43 9.50 15.91
CA GLU A 137 7.16 10.09 17.06
C GLU A 137 8.39 10.81 16.56
N GLN A 138 8.83 11.85 17.25
CA GLN A 138 10.12 12.47 16.98
C GLN A 138 11.17 11.87 17.92
N ASP A 139 12.26 11.38 17.35
CA ASP A 139 13.41 10.92 18.11
C ASP A 139 14.17 12.15 18.67
N GLU A 140 14.26 12.26 19.97
CA GLU A 140 14.89 13.38 20.66
C GLU A 140 16.41 13.46 20.42
N GLN A 141 17.06 12.33 20.10
CA GLN A 141 18.52 12.27 19.91
C GLN A 141 18.92 12.72 18.51
N THR A 142 18.20 12.25 17.50
CA THR A 142 18.51 12.51 16.08
C THR A 142 17.68 13.66 15.50
N GLY A 143 16.60 14.04 16.17
CA GLY A 143 15.61 14.98 15.68
C GLY A 143 14.74 14.45 14.53
N ARG A 144 14.96 13.19 14.08
CA ARG A 144 14.20 12.58 12.99
C ARG A 144 12.80 12.19 13.42
N TRP A 145 11.87 12.31 12.50
CA TRP A 145 10.53 11.74 12.66
C TRP A 145 10.56 10.25 12.34
N LEU A 146 10.06 9.44 13.24
CA LEU A 146 9.98 7.99 13.14
C LEU A 146 8.56 7.58 12.79
N LEU A 147 8.43 6.64 11.85
CA LEU A 147 7.19 5.91 11.61
C LEU A 147 7.26 4.61 12.41
N LYS A 148 6.24 4.33 13.20
CA LYS A 148 6.17 3.13 14.06
C LYS A 148 4.90 2.34 13.77
N LYS A 149 4.95 1.04 14.06
CA LYS A 149 3.77 0.17 13.99
C LYS A 149 2.64 0.67 14.87
N GLY A 150 1.40 0.47 14.44
CA GLY A 150 0.23 0.63 15.30
C GLY A 150 0.21 -0.40 16.43
N VAL A 151 -0.45 -0.08 17.54
CA VAL A 151 -0.58 -1.01 18.68
C VAL A 151 -1.45 -2.23 18.35
N ASP A 152 -2.43 -2.08 17.47
CA ASP A 152 -3.22 -3.20 16.94
C ASP A 152 -2.44 -3.90 15.83
N ALA A 153 -1.73 -4.98 16.19
CA ALA A 153 -0.93 -5.77 15.25
C ALA A 153 -1.75 -6.34 14.08
N GLY A 154 -3.06 -6.58 14.27
CA GLY A 154 -3.96 -7.06 13.23
C GLY A 154 -4.37 -5.99 12.22
N LYS A 155 -4.14 -4.72 12.56
CA LYS A 155 -4.50 -3.54 11.76
C LYS A 155 -3.31 -2.67 11.38
N ASP A 156 -2.10 -3.00 11.83
CA ASP A 156 -0.90 -2.22 11.52
C ASP A 156 -0.75 -1.96 10.01
N GLN A 157 -0.61 -0.67 9.66
CA GLN A 157 -0.49 -0.18 8.29
C GLN A 157 0.86 0.47 8.00
N SER A 158 1.83 0.34 8.91
CA SER A 158 3.18 0.91 8.74
C SER A 158 3.85 0.47 7.44
N TYR A 159 3.59 -0.77 6.99
CA TYR A 159 4.09 -1.30 5.72
C TYR A 159 3.72 -0.44 4.49
N VAL A 160 2.49 0.04 4.40
CA VAL A 160 2.04 0.83 3.24
C VAL A 160 2.36 2.32 3.36
N LEU A 161 3.01 2.72 4.46
CA LEU A 161 3.39 4.10 4.78
C LEU A 161 4.90 4.35 4.69
N TYR A 162 5.70 3.34 4.39
CA TYR A 162 7.16 3.46 4.38
C TYR A 162 7.71 4.53 3.43
N THR A 163 6.93 4.98 2.46
CA THR A 163 7.33 6.01 1.50
C THR A 163 7.22 7.43 2.03
N MET A 164 6.74 7.63 3.26
CA MET A 164 6.60 8.96 3.85
C MET A 164 7.96 9.59 4.13
N THR A 165 8.13 10.80 3.65
CA THR A 165 9.33 11.62 3.87
C THR A 165 9.32 12.25 5.26
N GLN A 166 10.47 12.79 5.71
CA GLN A 166 10.58 13.50 6.99
C GLN A 166 9.63 14.71 7.07
N ARG A 167 9.48 15.48 5.97
CA ARG A 167 8.49 16.59 5.88
C ARG A 167 7.07 16.06 6.08
N GLN A 168 6.70 15.00 5.39
CA GLN A 168 5.35 14.42 5.49
C GLN A 168 5.07 13.87 6.89
N LEU A 169 6.04 13.18 7.51
CA LEU A 169 5.90 12.69 8.89
C LEU A 169 5.73 13.84 9.89
N ALA A 170 6.51 14.93 9.76
CA ALA A 170 6.40 16.11 10.62
C ALA A 170 5.01 16.77 10.58
N HIS A 171 4.33 16.69 9.44
CA HIS A 171 3.02 17.31 9.20
C HIS A 171 1.86 16.31 9.13
N THR A 172 2.02 15.12 9.69
CA THR A 172 0.97 14.08 9.69
C THR A 172 0.63 13.63 11.11
N LYS A 173 -0.65 13.29 11.34
CA LYS A 173 -1.10 12.63 12.56
C LYS A 173 -1.97 11.40 12.23
N PHE A 174 -1.74 10.34 12.99
CA PHE A 174 -2.52 9.10 12.96
C PHE A 174 -3.18 8.87 14.32
N PRO A 175 -4.35 9.47 14.58
CA PRO A 175 -5.01 9.41 15.90
C PRO A 175 -5.42 8.00 16.33
N LEU A 176 -5.44 7.03 15.40
CA LEU A 176 -5.82 5.64 15.65
C LEU A 176 -4.62 4.74 15.96
N GLY A 177 -3.40 5.24 15.84
CA GLY A 177 -2.18 4.44 15.99
C GLY A 177 -2.02 3.78 17.37
N ASP A 178 -2.52 4.41 18.42
CA ASP A 178 -2.48 3.94 19.81
C ASP A 178 -3.79 3.26 20.27
N ARG A 179 -4.65 2.83 19.33
CA ARG A 179 -5.97 2.27 19.61
C ARG A 179 -6.21 0.94 18.91
N ASN A 180 -7.08 0.13 19.51
CA ASN A 180 -7.52 -1.12 18.89
C ASN A 180 -8.77 -0.88 18.02
N LYS A 181 -8.92 -1.66 16.95
CA LYS A 181 -10.06 -1.54 16.02
C LYS A 181 -11.42 -1.73 16.70
N THR A 182 -11.48 -2.59 17.73
CA THR A 182 -12.71 -2.81 18.50
C THR A 182 -13.17 -1.53 19.20
N GLU A 183 -12.27 -0.84 19.90
CA GLU A 183 -12.54 0.45 20.55
C GLU A 183 -13.05 1.51 19.55
N ILE A 184 -12.46 1.55 18.36
CA ILE A 184 -12.86 2.48 17.31
C ILE A 184 -14.29 2.21 16.83
N ARG A 185 -14.67 0.95 16.67
CA ARG A 185 -16.05 0.58 16.28
C ARG A 185 -17.06 0.88 17.37
N GLU A 186 -16.74 0.55 18.61
CA GLU A 186 -17.59 0.87 19.77
C GLU A 186 -17.82 2.38 19.90
N LEU A 187 -16.76 3.17 19.73
CA LEU A 187 -16.85 4.62 19.76
C LEU A 187 -17.72 5.19 18.62
N ALA A 188 -17.59 4.64 17.41
CA ALA A 188 -18.42 5.04 16.27
C ALA A 188 -19.92 4.74 16.48
N GLU A 189 -20.23 3.61 17.10
CA GLU A 189 -21.61 3.25 17.47
C GLU A 189 -22.16 4.18 18.57
N GLN A 190 -21.36 4.49 19.60
CA GLN A 190 -21.75 5.42 20.66
C GLN A 190 -22.04 6.82 20.11
N LEU A 191 -21.26 7.28 19.12
CA LEU A 191 -21.47 8.56 18.45
C LEU A 191 -22.59 8.53 17.41
N SER A 192 -23.18 7.36 17.15
CA SER A 192 -24.23 7.16 16.16
C SER A 192 -23.86 7.63 14.75
N PHE A 193 -22.59 7.45 14.36
CA PHE A 193 -22.15 7.77 13.00
C PHE A 193 -22.85 6.90 11.96
N CYS A 194 -23.30 7.49 10.86
CA CYS A 194 -24.03 6.79 9.78
C CYS A 194 -23.28 5.58 9.23
N ASN A 195 -21.95 5.63 9.27
CA ASN A 195 -21.02 4.59 8.77
C ASN A 195 -20.47 3.65 9.84
N ALA A 196 -20.93 3.71 11.11
CA ALA A 196 -20.39 2.93 12.23
C ALA A 196 -20.29 1.41 11.96
N ARG A 197 -21.24 0.85 11.20
CA ARG A 197 -21.30 -0.58 10.85
C ARG A 197 -20.73 -0.93 9.49
N LYS A 198 -20.09 0.04 8.81
CA LYS A 198 -19.48 -0.17 7.49
C LYS A 198 -18.28 -1.11 7.59
N HIS A 199 -18.19 -2.06 6.66
CA HIS A 199 -17.05 -2.97 6.58
C HIS A 199 -15.81 -2.24 6.05
N ASP A 200 -14.63 -2.66 6.54
CA ASP A 200 -13.36 -2.15 6.04
C ASP A 200 -13.17 -2.56 4.56
N SER A 201 -12.68 -1.65 3.75
CA SER A 201 -12.30 -1.97 2.36
C SER A 201 -11.07 -2.87 2.37
N GLN A 202 -11.16 -4.04 1.72
CA GLN A 202 -10.08 -5.04 1.71
C GLN A 202 -9.38 -5.18 0.34
N ASP A 203 -10.01 -4.68 -0.73
CA ASP A 203 -9.55 -4.83 -2.10
C ASP A 203 -9.01 -3.52 -2.68
N ILE A 204 -8.39 -3.61 -3.86
CA ILE A 204 -7.93 -2.44 -4.61
C ILE A 204 -9.15 -1.60 -4.98
N CYS A 205 -9.20 -0.35 -4.52
CA CYS A 205 -10.40 0.49 -4.58
C CYS A 205 -10.95 0.73 -6.01
N PHE A 206 -10.10 0.68 -7.04
CA PHE A 206 -10.50 0.82 -8.45
C PHE A 206 -10.65 -0.52 -9.19
N VAL A 207 -10.55 -1.66 -8.49
CA VAL A 207 -10.80 -3.02 -9.02
C VAL A 207 -11.86 -3.71 -8.17
N PRO A 208 -13.11 -3.26 -8.21
CA PRO A 208 -14.15 -3.64 -7.26
C PRO A 208 -14.61 -5.08 -7.35
N ASP A 209 -14.44 -5.74 -8.49
CA ASP A 209 -14.80 -7.15 -8.73
C ASP A 209 -13.59 -8.11 -8.52
N GLY A 210 -12.42 -7.58 -8.16
CA GLY A 210 -11.19 -8.33 -7.96
C GLY A 210 -10.52 -8.82 -9.26
N ASP A 211 -11.14 -8.63 -10.44
CA ASP A 211 -10.55 -8.97 -11.74
C ASP A 211 -9.76 -7.79 -12.32
N TYR A 212 -8.53 -7.63 -11.82
CA TYR A 212 -7.65 -6.56 -12.27
C TYR A 212 -7.29 -6.65 -13.76
N VAL A 213 -7.34 -7.83 -14.38
CA VAL A 213 -7.03 -7.96 -15.80
C VAL A 213 -8.18 -7.46 -16.67
N LYS A 214 -9.42 -7.76 -16.30
CA LYS A 214 -10.59 -7.17 -16.94
C LYS A 214 -10.56 -5.65 -16.85
N PHE A 215 -10.21 -5.12 -15.68
CA PHE A 215 -9.99 -3.68 -15.49
C PHE A 215 -8.89 -3.14 -16.43
N MET A 216 -7.72 -3.80 -16.50
CA MET A 216 -6.63 -3.39 -17.39
C MET A 216 -7.02 -3.42 -18.86
N GLU A 217 -7.75 -4.46 -19.31
CA GLU A 217 -8.26 -4.57 -20.68
C GLU A 217 -9.22 -3.41 -21.02
N GLN A 218 -10.10 -3.07 -20.09
CA GLN A 218 -11.04 -1.94 -20.26
C GLN A 218 -10.30 -0.59 -20.28
N TYR A 219 -9.38 -0.39 -19.35
CA TYR A 219 -8.63 0.86 -19.21
C TYR A 219 -7.67 1.13 -20.38
N THR A 220 -6.99 0.09 -20.89
CA THR A 220 -5.97 0.24 -21.95
C THR A 220 -6.52 0.02 -23.35
N GLY A 221 -7.68 -0.62 -23.49
CA GLY A 221 -8.18 -1.14 -24.75
C GLY A 221 -7.36 -2.32 -25.32
N LYS A 222 -6.38 -2.83 -24.58
CA LYS A 222 -5.53 -3.95 -24.99
C LYS A 222 -6.22 -5.27 -24.65
N HIS A 223 -5.87 -6.32 -25.39
CA HIS A 223 -6.21 -7.70 -25.06
C HIS A 223 -4.93 -8.47 -24.74
N TYR A 224 -4.97 -9.26 -23.66
CA TYR A 224 -3.83 -10.08 -23.23
C TYR A 224 -4.01 -11.52 -23.69
N PRO A 225 -3.31 -11.96 -24.77
CA PRO A 225 -3.55 -13.25 -25.40
C PRO A 225 -3.13 -14.42 -24.54
N ALA A 226 -3.69 -15.59 -24.82
CA ALA A 226 -3.27 -16.87 -24.27
C ALA A 226 -1.82 -17.18 -24.65
N GLY A 227 -1.11 -17.93 -23.79
CA GLY A 227 0.26 -18.36 -24.00
C GLY A 227 0.52 -19.74 -23.38
N ASP A 228 1.78 -20.09 -23.21
CA ASP A 228 2.20 -21.38 -22.71
C ASP A 228 2.61 -21.35 -21.24
N PHE A 229 2.13 -22.32 -20.46
CA PHE A 229 2.80 -22.72 -19.24
C PHE A 229 3.99 -23.60 -19.56
N LEU A 230 5.14 -23.27 -19.00
CA LEU A 230 6.38 -24.04 -19.12
C LEU A 230 6.75 -24.64 -17.77
N ASP A 231 7.31 -25.86 -17.75
CA ASP A 231 8.02 -26.36 -16.58
C ASP A 231 9.37 -25.62 -16.37
N LEU A 232 10.14 -26.01 -15.36
CA LEU A 232 11.43 -25.39 -15.08
C LEU A 232 12.51 -25.71 -16.13
N ASP A 233 12.32 -26.75 -16.92
CA ASP A 233 13.19 -27.12 -18.03
C ASP A 233 12.80 -26.44 -19.37
N GLY A 234 11.73 -25.61 -19.33
CA GLY A 234 11.21 -24.87 -20.48
C GLY A 234 10.29 -25.68 -21.39
N LYS A 235 9.84 -26.85 -20.98
CA LYS A 235 8.91 -27.68 -21.75
C LYS A 235 7.48 -27.20 -21.55
N PRO A 236 6.64 -27.06 -22.61
CA PRO A 236 5.23 -26.71 -22.47
C PRO A 236 4.44 -27.79 -21.72
N VAL A 237 3.67 -27.36 -20.70
CA VAL A 237 2.84 -28.22 -19.84
C VAL A 237 1.37 -27.84 -19.86
N GLY A 238 1.01 -26.77 -20.58
CA GLY A 238 -0.38 -26.33 -20.74
C GLY A 238 -0.50 -24.95 -21.34
N LYS A 239 -1.75 -24.44 -21.44
CA LYS A 239 -2.05 -23.10 -21.93
C LYS A 239 -2.59 -22.21 -20.81
N HIS A 240 -2.17 -20.94 -20.78
CA HIS A 240 -2.69 -19.94 -19.88
C HIS A 240 -3.51 -18.86 -20.61
N LYS A 241 -4.24 -18.03 -19.85
CA LYS A 241 -5.15 -17.00 -20.36
C LYS A 241 -4.52 -15.59 -20.47
N GLY A 242 -3.20 -15.50 -20.64
CA GLY A 242 -2.41 -14.26 -20.65
C GLY A 242 -1.50 -14.18 -19.42
N ALA A 243 -0.17 -13.94 -19.64
CA ALA A 243 0.85 -13.96 -18.56
C ALA A 243 0.59 -12.93 -17.46
N VAL A 244 -0.04 -11.80 -17.78
CA VAL A 244 -0.43 -10.76 -16.80
C VAL A 244 -1.35 -11.26 -15.69
N ARG A 245 -2.14 -12.34 -15.94
CA ARG A 245 -3.11 -12.91 -15.00
C ARG A 245 -2.48 -13.69 -13.86
N TYR A 246 -1.17 -13.88 -13.88
CA TYR A 246 -0.48 -14.77 -12.94
C TYR A 246 0.52 -13.98 -12.10
N THR A 247 0.61 -14.38 -10.83
CA THR A 247 1.54 -13.80 -9.85
C THR A 247 2.44 -14.90 -9.30
N VAL A 248 3.72 -14.60 -9.09
CA VAL A 248 4.68 -15.54 -8.48
C VAL A 248 4.16 -16.05 -7.14
N GLY A 249 4.17 -17.38 -6.98
CA GLY A 249 3.61 -18.10 -5.82
C GLY A 249 2.14 -18.49 -5.96
N GLN A 250 1.45 -18.12 -7.04
CA GLN A 250 0.06 -18.52 -7.29
C GLN A 250 -0.03 -20.02 -7.54
N ARG A 251 -0.96 -20.70 -6.82
CA ARG A 251 -1.27 -22.12 -6.97
C ARG A 251 -2.62 -22.36 -7.65
N ARG A 252 -3.64 -21.54 -7.29
CA ARG A 252 -5.01 -21.73 -7.76
C ARG A 252 -5.25 -21.06 -9.11
N GLY A 253 -6.19 -21.59 -9.90
CA GLY A 253 -6.61 -20.99 -11.17
C GLY A 253 -5.65 -21.24 -12.34
N LEU A 254 -4.67 -22.16 -12.20
CA LEU A 254 -3.75 -22.50 -13.30
C LEU A 254 -4.41 -23.41 -14.35
N GLY A 255 -5.38 -24.24 -13.96
CA GLY A 255 -6.01 -25.19 -14.88
C GLY A 255 -5.08 -26.32 -15.36
N LEU A 256 -4.01 -26.60 -14.60
CA LEU A 256 -3.04 -27.66 -14.91
C LEU A 256 -3.34 -28.92 -14.07
N ALA A 257 -3.22 -30.10 -14.71
CA ALA A 257 -3.33 -31.41 -14.10
C ALA A 257 -1.95 -32.10 -14.09
N MET A 258 -1.10 -31.76 -13.09
CA MET A 258 0.30 -32.20 -13.03
C MET A 258 0.56 -33.34 -12.04
N GLY A 259 -0.50 -33.90 -11.43
CA GLY A 259 -0.38 -34.96 -10.39
C GLY A 259 0.09 -34.43 -9.03
N GLU A 260 0.95 -33.44 -9.00
CA GLU A 260 1.45 -32.76 -7.81
C GLU A 260 1.10 -31.26 -7.84
N PRO A 261 1.04 -30.57 -6.66
CA PRO A 261 0.82 -29.14 -6.61
C PRO A 261 1.93 -28.37 -7.31
N VAL A 262 1.56 -27.51 -8.27
CA VAL A 262 2.49 -26.60 -8.95
C VAL A 262 2.14 -25.14 -8.69
N TYR A 263 3.15 -24.31 -8.79
CA TYR A 263 3.09 -22.87 -8.48
C TYR A 263 3.72 -22.07 -9.62
N VAL A 264 3.26 -20.84 -9.80
CA VAL A 264 3.91 -19.89 -10.70
C VAL A 264 5.28 -19.52 -10.12
N CYS A 265 6.35 -19.82 -10.84
CA CYS A 265 7.73 -19.57 -10.46
C CYS A 265 8.35 -18.37 -11.19
N GLY A 266 7.76 -17.93 -12.30
CA GLY A 266 8.23 -16.80 -13.07
C GLY A 266 7.34 -16.51 -14.27
N LYS A 267 7.61 -15.38 -14.92
CA LYS A 267 6.92 -14.94 -16.14
C LYS A 267 7.93 -14.34 -17.12
N ASP A 268 7.78 -14.62 -18.40
CA ASP A 268 8.46 -13.92 -19.48
C ASP A 268 7.39 -13.20 -20.31
N MET A 269 7.33 -11.88 -20.17
CA MET A 269 6.28 -11.07 -20.78
C MET A 269 6.49 -10.89 -22.29
N GLU A 270 7.73 -10.94 -22.78
CA GLU A 270 8.05 -10.82 -24.20
C GLU A 270 7.63 -12.09 -24.94
N LYS A 271 7.89 -13.26 -24.37
CA LYS A 271 7.48 -14.55 -24.93
C LYS A 271 6.06 -14.94 -24.57
N ASN A 272 5.39 -14.18 -23.71
CA ASN A 272 4.08 -14.49 -23.15
C ASN A 272 4.03 -15.92 -22.57
N THR A 273 4.99 -16.25 -21.70
CA THR A 273 5.07 -17.57 -21.04
C THR A 273 5.08 -17.43 -19.52
N VAL A 274 4.56 -18.45 -18.84
CA VAL A 274 4.52 -18.56 -17.38
C VAL A 274 5.22 -19.85 -16.96
N SER A 275 6.30 -19.72 -16.20
CA SER A 275 7.01 -20.89 -15.66
C SER A 275 6.30 -21.39 -14.41
N VAL A 276 6.10 -22.71 -14.33
CA VAL A 276 5.49 -23.38 -13.16
C VAL A 276 6.42 -24.47 -12.64
N GLY A 277 6.36 -24.71 -11.33
CA GLY A 277 7.21 -25.72 -10.68
C GLY A 277 6.74 -26.06 -9.28
N PRO A 278 7.47 -26.94 -8.58
CA PRO A 278 7.20 -27.30 -7.20
C PRO A 278 7.38 -26.11 -6.24
N GLU A 279 6.85 -26.20 -5.03
CA GLU A 279 6.95 -25.13 -4.03
C GLU A 279 8.40 -24.76 -3.70
N ALA A 280 9.31 -25.72 -3.70
CA ALA A 280 10.74 -25.47 -3.44
C ALA A 280 11.37 -24.44 -4.39
N ALA A 281 10.87 -24.33 -5.63
CA ALA A 281 11.33 -23.35 -6.61
C ALA A 281 10.89 -21.90 -6.33
N LEU A 282 10.06 -21.67 -5.30
CA LEU A 282 9.59 -20.35 -4.91
C LEU A 282 10.52 -19.65 -3.93
N PHE A 283 11.45 -20.35 -3.32
CA PHE A 283 12.27 -19.81 -2.24
C PHE A 283 13.52 -19.09 -2.76
N SER A 284 13.77 -17.90 -2.22
CA SER A 284 15.00 -17.14 -2.44
C SER A 284 15.43 -16.51 -1.11
N ASP A 285 16.74 -16.52 -0.83
CA ASP A 285 17.33 -15.84 0.32
C ASP A 285 17.69 -14.39 0.00
N THR A 286 17.73 -14.01 -1.28
CA THR A 286 18.20 -12.70 -1.72
C THR A 286 17.14 -11.96 -2.52
N VAL A 287 16.98 -10.66 -2.24
CA VAL A 287 16.23 -9.71 -3.08
C VAL A 287 17.02 -8.42 -3.25
N ILE A 288 16.88 -7.78 -4.42
CA ILE A 288 17.45 -6.47 -4.71
C ILE A 288 16.31 -5.45 -4.68
N VAL A 289 16.56 -4.34 -3.99
CA VAL A 289 15.57 -3.30 -3.73
C VAL A 289 16.10 -1.97 -4.27
N ASP A 290 15.22 -1.21 -4.90
CA ASP A 290 15.48 0.14 -5.44
C ASP A 290 14.45 1.15 -4.92
N ASP A 291 14.61 2.44 -5.26
CA ASP A 291 13.75 3.54 -4.79
C ASP A 291 13.59 3.52 -3.25
N MET A 292 14.72 3.42 -2.54
CA MET A 292 14.74 3.36 -1.08
C MET A 292 14.36 4.70 -0.46
N ASN A 293 13.43 4.66 0.48
CA ASN A 293 13.12 5.76 1.38
C ASN A 293 13.59 5.41 2.80
N TRP A 294 14.56 6.16 3.33
CA TRP A 294 15.10 5.97 4.68
C TRP A 294 14.37 6.88 5.67
N ILE A 295 13.71 6.28 6.68
CA ILE A 295 12.94 7.01 7.70
C ILE A 295 13.77 7.19 8.97
N ALA A 296 14.19 6.10 9.61
CA ALA A 296 14.87 6.17 10.90
C ALA A 296 16.34 6.59 10.78
N ILE A 297 16.97 6.32 9.64
CA ILE A 297 18.37 6.71 9.36
C ILE A 297 18.43 7.66 8.16
N PRO A 298 19.45 8.51 8.01
CA PRO A 298 19.59 9.37 6.84
C PRO A 298 19.92 8.58 5.57
N GLU A 299 20.79 7.58 5.67
CA GLU A 299 21.25 6.70 4.59
C GLU A 299 21.84 5.41 5.15
N LEU A 300 22.02 4.40 4.30
CA LEU A 300 22.70 3.15 4.64
C LEU A 300 24.15 3.22 4.10
N THR A 301 25.14 3.32 4.98
CA THR A 301 26.56 3.40 4.63
C THR A 301 27.29 2.08 4.81
N GLU A 302 26.82 1.22 5.69
CA GLU A 302 27.40 -0.09 6.02
C GLU A 302 26.29 -1.14 6.20
N PRO A 303 26.60 -2.43 6.07
CA PRO A 303 25.62 -3.49 6.29
C PRO A 303 25.03 -3.45 7.70
N ILE A 304 23.70 -3.63 7.79
CA ILE A 304 22.97 -3.76 9.06
C ILE A 304 22.20 -5.06 9.09
N HIS A 305 22.01 -5.63 10.30
CA HIS A 305 21.19 -6.82 10.50
C HIS A 305 19.92 -6.45 11.27
N ILE A 306 18.78 -6.55 10.62
CA ILE A 306 17.45 -6.14 11.12
C ILE A 306 16.37 -7.10 10.63
N LYS A 307 15.11 -6.68 10.63
CA LYS A 307 14.02 -7.47 10.07
C LYS A 307 13.39 -6.81 8.84
N ALA A 308 12.85 -7.63 7.93
CA ALA A 308 12.11 -7.12 6.78
C ALA A 308 10.81 -7.90 6.50
N LYS A 309 9.85 -7.20 5.91
CA LYS A 309 8.68 -7.77 5.24
C LYS A 309 8.79 -7.51 3.74
N ILE A 310 8.58 -8.55 2.93
CA ILE A 310 8.50 -8.43 1.47
C ILE A 310 7.08 -8.59 0.93
N ARG A 311 6.10 -8.70 1.83
CA ARG A 311 4.65 -8.69 1.57
C ARG A 311 3.90 -8.13 2.77
N TYR A 312 2.78 -7.48 2.52
CA TYR A 312 1.98 -6.83 3.57
C TYR A 312 1.59 -7.76 4.72
N ARG A 313 1.08 -8.95 4.41
CA ARG A 313 0.59 -9.92 5.41
C ARG A 313 1.66 -10.90 5.93
N GLN A 314 2.92 -10.75 5.50
CA GLN A 314 4.01 -11.61 5.95
C GLN A 314 4.50 -11.18 7.35
N ALA A 315 4.93 -12.15 8.15
CA ALA A 315 5.70 -11.86 9.36
C ALA A 315 7.10 -11.35 8.98
N GLU A 316 7.66 -10.49 9.82
CA GLU A 316 9.02 -9.99 9.66
C GLU A 316 10.05 -11.12 9.78
N GLN A 317 11.04 -11.09 8.89
CA GLN A 317 12.10 -12.08 8.85
C GLN A 317 13.46 -11.41 9.04
N PRO A 318 14.40 -12.02 9.79
CA PRO A 318 15.75 -11.52 9.94
C PRO A 318 16.46 -11.43 8.58
N VAL A 319 17.20 -10.32 8.39
CA VAL A 319 17.82 -10.00 7.11
C VAL A 319 19.07 -9.14 7.31
N THR A 320 20.12 -9.40 6.55
CA THR A 320 21.25 -8.50 6.37
C THR A 320 20.97 -7.59 5.18
N VAL A 321 21.00 -6.28 5.42
CA VAL A 321 20.73 -5.22 4.45
C VAL A 321 22.06 -4.55 4.12
N SER A 322 22.47 -4.56 2.86
CA SER A 322 23.77 -4.02 2.42
C SER A 322 23.59 -3.02 1.27
N PRO A 323 24.31 -1.88 1.30
CA PRO A 323 24.33 -0.95 0.19
C PRO A 323 25.04 -1.57 -1.03
N MET A 324 24.62 -1.17 -2.23
CA MET A 324 25.26 -1.53 -3.51
C MET A 324 25.87 -0.28 -4.15
N GLU A 325 26.91 -0.46 -4.99
CA GLU A 325 27.60 0.66 -5.65
C GLU A 325 26.73 1.51 -6.57
N ASP A 326 25.64 0.93 -7.08
CA ASP A 326 24.67 1.60 -7.97
C ASP A 326 23.50 2.27 -7.24
N GLY A 327 23.58 2.40 -5.91
CA GLY A 327 22.57 3.01 -5.06
C GLY A 327 21.41 2.10 -4.68
N ARG A 328 21.34 0.89 -5.25
CA ARG A 328 20.39 -0.15 -4.82
C ARG A 328 20.81 -0.77 -3.49
N VAL A 329 19.93 -1.59 -2.94
CA VAL A 329 20.15 -2.27 -1.66
C VAL A 329 19.94 -3.78 -1.86
N LYS A 330 20.90 -4.56 -1.35
CA LYS A 330 20.80 -6.02 -1.32
C LYS A 330 20.32 -6.47 0.05
N LEU A 331 19.26 -7.26 0.07
CA LEU A 331 18.73 -7.94 1.23
C LEU A 331 19.08 -9.44 1.14
N VAL A 332 19.77 -9.96 2.16
CA VAL A 332 20.05 -11.39 2.30
C VAL A 332 19.38 -11.87 3.58
N PHE A 333 18.31 -12.66 3.43
CA PHE A 333 17.55 -13.22 4.56
C PHE A 333 18.29 -14.41 5.18
N ASP A 334 18.19 -14.55 6.50
CA ASP A 334 18.77 -15.69 7.21
C ASP A 334 18.13 -17.00 6.78
N GLU A 335 16.82 -16.98 6.47
CA GLU A 335 16.07 -18.11 5.94
C GLU A 335 15.44 -17.73 4.58
N PRO A 336 15.45 -18.64 3.58
CA PRO A 336 14.87 -18.35 2.28
C PRO A 336 13.39 -17.95 2.35
N GLN A 337 13.04 -16.88 1.64
CA GLN A 337 11.70 -16.30 1.62
C GLN A 337 10.88 -16.82 0.45
N ARG A 338 9.63 -17.18 0.73
CA ARG A 338 8.72 -17.73 -0.27
C ARG A 338 8.18 -16.66 -1.20
N ALA A 339 8.34 -16.87 -2.50
CA ALA A 339 7.66 -16.13 -3.56
C ALA A 339 7.88 -14.62 -3.50
N ALA A 340 9.12 -14.16 -3.27
CA ALA A 340 9.48 -12.77 -3.47
C ALA A 340 9.07 -12.34 -4.90
N ALA A 341 8.49 -11.15 -5.04
CA ALA A 341 7.93 -10.72 -6.33
C ALA A 341 8.41 -9.29 -6.68
N ILE A 342 8.88 -9.13 -7.90
CA ILE A 342 9.23 -7.82 -8.47
C ILE A 342 8.01 -6.90 -8.42
N GLY A 343 8.21 -5.63 -8.05
CA GLY A 343 7.15 -4.63 -7.91
C GLY A 343 6.47 -4.59 -6.54
N GLN A 344 6.71 -5.59 -5.67
CA GLN A 344 6.32 -5.53 -4.27
C GLN A 344 7.30 -4.68 -3.46
N ALA A 345 6.87 -4.19 -2.30
CA ALA A 345 7.76 -3.47 -1.39
C ALA A 345 8.55 -4.44 -0.49
N ALA A 346 9.79 -4.04 -0.16
CA ALA A 346 10.53 -4.56 0.98
C ALA A 346 10.59 -3.45 2.03
N VAL A 347 10.04 -3.71 3.21
CA VAL A 347 9.97 -2.73 4.31
C VAL A 347 10.77 -3.25 5.49
N LEU A 348 11.67 -2.42 6.00
CA LEU A 348 12.69 -2.72 7.00
C LEU A 348 12.23 -2.24 8.37
N TYR A 349 12.42 -3.08 9.38
CA TYR A 349 11.98 -2.83 10.76
C TYR A 349 13.10 -3.09 11.78
N ASP A 350 13.20 -2.18 12.76
CA ASP A 350 13.90 -2.42 14.00
C ASP A 350 12.91 -2.28 15.17
N GLY A 351 12.56 -3.39 15.80
CA GLY A 351 11.46 -3.43 16.76
C GLY A 351 10.12 -3.01 16.16
N ASP A 352 9.56 -1.90 16.66
CA ASP A 352 8.33 -1.28 16.15
C ASP A 352 8.58 -0.15 15.15
N VAL A 353 9.84 0.25 14.96
CA VAL A 353 10.24 1.36 14.08
C VAL A 353 10.42 0.88 12.64
N VAL A 354 9.85 1.62 11.68
CA VAL A 354 10.15 1.47 10.25
C VAL A 354 11.47 2.17 9.95
N VAL A 355 12.51 1.39 9.64
CA VAL A 355 13.83 1.94 9.29
C VAL A 355 13.80 2.58 7.91
N GLY A 356 13.08 1.96 6.99
CA GLY A 356 12.88 2.41 5.62
C GLY A 356 12.26 1.32 4.76
N GLY A 357 12.27 1.51 3.45
CA GLY A 357 11.79 0.51 2.52
C GLY A 357 11.97 0.97 1.07
N GLY A 358 11.76 0.05 0.15
CA GLY A 358 11.87 0.30 -1.28
C GLY A 358 11.11 -0.74 -2.11
N THR A 359 11.26 -0.68 -3.41
CA THR A 359 10.60 -1.58 -4.36
C THR A 359 11.53 -2.73 -4.74
N ILE A 360 11.08 -3.97 -4.66
CA ILE A 360 11.83 -5.15 -5.14
C ILE A 360 11.93 -5.07 -6.66
N VAL A 361 13.14 -5.02 -7.17
CA VAL A 361 13.44 -4.92 -8.63
C VAL A 361 14.05 -6.18 -9.19
N ASP A 362 14.65 -7.01 -8.33
CA ASP A 362 15.21 -8.30 -8.76
C ASP A 362 15.14 -9.34 -7.64
N VAL A 363 14.98 -10.59 -8.02
CA VAL A 363 15.00 -11.76 -7.15
C VAL A 363 15.97 -12.77 -7.76
N PRO A 364 17.26 -12.67 -7.43
CA PRO A 364 18.26 -13.58 -7.98
C PRO A 364 17.89 -15.05 -7.69
N LYS A 365 17.86 -15.87 -8.74
CA LYS A 365 17.70 -17.32 -8.55
C LYS A 365 18.98 -17.83 -7.90
N GLN A 366 18.84 -18.66 -6.86
CA GLN A 366 20.00 -19.37 -6.33
C GLN A 366 20.64 -20.14 -7.47
N ALA A 367 21.93 -19.88 -7.72
CA ALA A 367 22.72 -20.73 -8.61
C ALA A 367 22.65 -22.16 -8.04
N GLY A 368 22.08 -23.08 -8.78
CA GLY A 368 21.65 -24.41 -8.33
C GLY A 368 22.61 -25.07 -7.33
N LYS A 369 22.04 -25.52 -6.22
CA LYS A 369 22.58 -26.61 -5.42
C LYS A 369 22.04 -27.91 -5.92
#